data_74e3e9b437b7d8b97efc1cba06a65f5c
#
_entry.id   74e3e9b437b7d8b97efc1cba06a65f5c
#
_cell.length_a   1.000
_cell.length_b   1.000
_cell.length_c   1.000
_cell.angle_alpha   90.00
_cell.angle_beta   90.00
_cell.angle_gamma   90.00
#
_symmetry.space_group_name_H-M   'P 1'
#
loop_
_entity.id
_entity.type
_entity.pdbx_description
1 polymer ?
#
loop_
_entity_poly.entity_id
_entity_poly.type
_entity_poly.pdbx_seq_one_letter_code
_entity_poly.pdbx_strand_id
1 'polypeptide(L)'
;FLTRLFASPMTAADFTLGYSLPMLVVALAQSLVTFLFAGLFGHPIGVRMLLGAIVVLPTALMYTAIGLLCGTLMSDKAVGGVCGAMLTTIAFILAGVTVPIQIMGPTFQDIAKALPFYNAAQSAVAAVGGDYGRIWPHVWIVTAYAVGFWLAAVIVFGLRKRNVNR
;
A
#
# COMPACT_ATOMS: atom_id res chain seq x y z
N PHE A 1 -0.41 21.30 -12.83
CA PHE A 1 0.63 20.83 -11.90
C PHE A 1 1.64 19.90 -12.57
N LEU A 2 1.21 18.80 -13.19
CA LEU A 2 2.06 17.83 -13.89
C LEU A 2 2.90 18.46 -15.01
N THR A 3 2.36 19.41 -15.77
CA THR A 3 3.08 20.08 -16.84
C THR A 3 4.31 20.85 -16.34
N ARG A 4 4.20 21.52 -15.20
CA ARG A 4 5.33 22.20 -14.56
C ARG A 4 6.38 21.20 -14.02
N LEU A 5 5.92 20.05 -13.57
CA LEU A 5 6.78 18.99 -13.04
C LEU A 5 7.61 18.33 -14.16
N PHE A 6 7.00 18.13 -15.33
CA PHE A 6 7.70 17.59 -16.50
C PHE A 6 8.77 18.55 -17.06
N ALA A 7 8.62 19.85 -16.85
CA ALA A 7 9.61 20.86 -17.21
C ALA A 7 10.79 20.96 -16.23
N SER A 8 10.71 20.30 -15.06
CA SER A 8 11.78 20.36 -14.05
C SER A 8 12.92 19.38 -14.40
N PRO A 9 14.17 19.65 -13.96
CA PRO A 9 15.32 18.76 -14.18
C PRO A 9 15.27 17.47 -13.35
N MET A 10 14.24 17.26 -12.53
CA MET A 10 14.08 16.09 -11.66
C MET A 10 13.98 14.80 -12.48
N THR A 11 14.60 13.71 -11.98
CA THR A 11 14.42 12.39 -12.55
C THR A 11 13.08 11.78 -12.14
N ALA A 12 12.64 10.72 -12.85
CA ALA A 12 11.43 10.00 -12.49
C ALA A 12 11.55 9.33 -11.10
N ALA A 13 12.75 8.88 -10.76
CA ALA A 13 13.04 8.29 -9.45
C ALA A 13 12.96 9.35 -8.33
N ASP A 14 13.53 10.53 -8.54
CA ASP A 14 13.47 11.64 -7.56
C ASP A 14 12.03 12.04 -7.28
N PHE A 15 11.18 12.11 -8.31
CA PHE A 15 9.76 12.39 -8.16
C PHE A 15 9.06 11.32 -7.32
N THR A 16 9.24 10.05 -7.70
CA THR A 16 8.57 8.93 -7.01
C THR A 16 9.04 8.82 -5.55
N LEU A 17 10.35 8.98 -5.28
CA LEU A 17 10.90 9.00 -3.92
C LEU A 17 10.41 10.20 -3.12
N GLY A 18 10.41 11.38 -3.72
CA GLY A 18 9.96 12.62 -3.07
C GLY A 18 8.51 12.55 -2.58
N TYR A 19 7.65 11.81 -3.28
CA TYR A 19 6.27 11.55 -2.83
C TYR A 19 6.18 10.36 -1.87
N SER A 20 6.94 9.31 -2.08
CA SER A 20 6.86 8.09 -1.27
C SER A 20 7.35 8.30 0.16
N LEU A 21 8.45 9.03 0.35
CA LEU A 21 9.05 9.24 1.68
C LEU A 21 8.10 9.97 2.66
N PRO A 22 7.51 11.12 2.32
CA PRO A 22 6.54 11.77 3.20
C PRO A 22 5.32 10.87 3.49
N MET A 23 4.85 10.11 2.51
CA MET A 23 3.70 9.22 2.69
C MET A 23 4.00 8.07 3.65
N LEU A 24 5.24 7.55 3.68
CA LEU A 24 5.65 6.56 4.68
C LEU A 24 5.62 7.13 6.10
N VAL A 25 6.05 8.36 6.28
CA VAL A 25 5.97 9.05 7.59
C VAL A 25 4.52 9.23 8.03
N VAL A 26 3.65 9.66 7.12
CA VAL A 26 2.21 9.80 7.39
C VAL A 26 1.59 8.44 7.71
N ALA A 27 1.92 7.39 6.95
CA ALA A 27 1.42 6.04 7.19
C ALA A 27 1.85 5.50 8.56
N LEU A 28 3.10 5.75 8.97
CA LEU A 28 3.59 5.37 10.29
C LEU A 28 2.80 6.11 11.39
N ALA A 29 2.64 7.43 11.25
CA ALA A 29 1.88 8.22 12.21
C ALA A 29 0.41 7.75 12.33
N GLN A 30 -0.26 7.52 11.20
CA GLN A 30 -1.63 6.99 11.16
C GLN A 30 -1.73 5.61 11.81
N SER A 31 -0.79 4.72 11.54
CA SER A 31 -0.74 3.38 12.15
C SER A 31 -0.57 3.47 13.66
N LEU A 32 0.34 4.31 14.15
CA LEU A 32 0.53 4.53 15.57
C LEU A 32 -0.73 5.08 16.25
N VAL A 33 -1.38 6.06 15.63
CA VAL A 33 -2.66 6.60 16.13
C VAL A 33 -3.72 5.50 16.19
N THR A 34 -3.85 4.69 15.14
CA THR A 34 -4.82 3.57 15.10
C THR A 34 -4.56 2.58 16.23
N PHE A 35 -3.31 2.20 16.45
CA PHE A 35 -2.95 1.26 17.51
C PHE A 35 -3.11 1.87 18.92
N LEU A 36 -2.85 3.17 19.09
CA LEU A 36 -3.15 3.86 20.35
C LEU A 36 -4.66 3.83 20.68
N PHE A 37 -5.50 4.08 19.66
CA PHE A 37 -6.95 3.93 19.83
C PHE A 37 -7.36 2.49 20.14
N ALA A 38 -6.76 1.48 19.49
CA ALA A 38 -7.00 0.09 19.82
C ALA A 38 -6.68 -0.23 21.30
N GLY A 39 -5.66 0.43 21.86
CA GLY A 39 -5.33 0.35 23.29
C GLY A 39 -6.46 0.81 24.20
N LEU A 40 -7.25 1.81 23.82
CA LEU A 40 -8.43 2.26 24.58
C LEU A 40 -9.54 1.20 24.61
N PHE A 41 -9.56 0.29 23.65
CA PHE A 41 -10.52 -0.83 23.57
C PHE A 41 -9.97 -2.12 24.21
N GLY A 42 -8.95 -2.01 25.06
CA GLY A 42 -8.44 -3.14 25.85
C GLY A 42 -7.34 -3.98 25.17
N HIS A 43 -6.86 -3.55 24.02
CA HIS A 43 -5.68 -4.19 23.43
C HIS A 43 -4.40 -3.73 24.14
N PRO A 44 -3.48 -4.64 24.53
CA PRO A 44 -2.27 -4.27 25.27
C PRO A 44 -1.36 -3.37 24.41
N ILE A 45 -1.14 -2.13 24.87
CA ILE A 45 -0.19 -1.21 24.24
C ILE A 45 1.22 -1.73 24.52
N GLY A 46 2.02 -1.92 23.47
CA GLY A 46 3.39 -2.41 23.65
C GLY A 46 4.15 -2.60 22.32
N VAL A 47 5.27 -3.26 22.40
CA VAL A 47 6.17 -3.52 21.26
C VAL A 47 5.47 -4.17 20.08
N ARG A 48 4.43 -4.99 20.31
CA ARG A 48 3.64 -5.64 19.26
C ARG A 48 2.90 -4.63 18.37
N MET A 49 2.38 -3.54 18.95
CA MET A 49 1.74 -2.47 18.19
C MET A 49 2.74 -1.69 17.33
N LEU A 50 3.93 -1.43 17.88
CA LEU A 50 5.01 -0.80 17.13
C LEU A 50 5.45 -1.67 15.95
N LEU A 51 5.59 -2.97 16.18
CA LEU A 51 5.87 -3.93 15.09
C LEU A 51 4.77 -3.94 14.05
N GLY A 52 3.50 -3.91 14.47
CA GLY A 52 2.35 -3.78 13.56
C GLY A 52 2.46 -2.54 12.69
N ALA A 53 2.79 -1.39 13.28
CA ALA A 53 2.97 -0.14 12.54
C ALA A 53 4.12 -0.21 11.52
N ILE A 54 5.23 -0.87 11.86
CA ILE A 54 6.37 -1.06 10.95
C ILE A 54 6.01 -2.02 9.80
N VAL A 55 5.33 -3.12 10.12
CA VAL A 55 4.94 -4.15 9.15
C VAL A 55 3.94 -3.63 8.10
N VAL A 56 3.21 -2.56 8.40
CA VAL A 56 2.30 -1.90 7.45
C VAL A 56 3.03 -0.99 6.45
N LEU A 57 4.29 -0.61 6.68
CA LEU A 57 5.02 0.31 5.79
C LEU A 57 5.17 -0.19 4.33
N PRO A 58 5.47 -1.47 4.04
CA PRO A 58 5.46 -1.98 2.67
C PRO A 58 4.09 -1.83 1.99
N THR A 59 3.00 -2.02 2.75
CA THR A 59 1.63 -1.80 2.27
C THR A 59 1.39 -0.34 1.90
N ALA A 60 1.84 0.58 2.75
CA ALA A 60 1.75 2.02 2.48
C ALA A 60 2.54 2.41 1.23
N LEU A 61 3.75 1.87 1.05
CA LEU A 61 4.55 2.08 -0.15
C LEU A 61 3.84 1.56 -1.41
N MET A 62 3.24 0.38 -1.33
CA MET A 62 2.46 -0.21 -2.43
C MET A 62 1.30 0.69 -2.85
N TYR A 63 0.46 1.13 -1.90
CA TYR A 63 -0.67 2.00 -2.21
C TYR A 63 -0.24 3.38 -2.73
N THR A 64 0.86 3.94 -2.20
CA THR A 64 1.45 5.18 -2.71
C THR A 64 1.90 5.00 -4.16
N ALA A 65 2.55 3.90 -4.49
CA ALA A 65 2.98 3.60 -5.85
C ALA A 65 1.80 3.42 -6.81
N ILE A 66 0.74 2.73 -6.39
CA ILE A 66 -0.51 2.62 -7.17
C ILE A 66 -1.14 4.00 -7.39
N GLY A 67 -1.20 4.83 -6.35
CA GLY A 67 -1.71 6.21 -6.44
C GLY A 67 -0.91 7.07 -7.42
N LEU A 68 0.43 6.98 -7.40
CA LEU A 68 1.30 7.67 -8.35
C LEU A 68 1.11 7.17 -9.79
N LEU A 69 0.94 5.86 -9.99
CA LEU A 69 0.61 5.29 -11.30
C LEU A 69 -0.72 5.84 -11.82
N CYS A 70 -1.77 5.76 -11.02
CA CYS A 70 -3.09 6.27 -11.37
C CYS A 70 -3.05 7.78 -11.68
N GLY A 71 -2.40 8.58 -10.82
CA GLY A 71 -2.23 10.01 -11.02
C GLY A 71 -1.40 10.38 -12.25
N THR A 72 -0.48 9.49 -12.66
CA THR A 72 0.27 9.68 -13.91
C THR A 72 -0.55 9.32 -15.15
N LEU A 73 -1.42 8.31 -15.09
CA LEU A 73 -2.13 7.76 -16.25
C LEU A 73 -3.51 8.35 -16.45
N MET A 74 -4.18 8.78 -15.38
CA MET A 74 -5.59 9.15 -15.38
C MET A 74 -5.80 10.63 -15.08
N SER A 75 -7.02 11.13 -15.33
CA SER A 75 -7.45 12.47 -14.89
C SER A 75 -7.75 12.46 -13.38
N ASP A 76 -7.67 13.63 -12.75
CA ASP A 76 -7.91 13.80 -11.30
C ASP A 76 -9.25 13.20 -10.84
N LYS A 77 -10.31 13.36 -11.66
CA LYS A 77 -11.64 12.79 -11.38
C LYS A 77 -11.64 11.25 -11.43
N ALA A 78 -10.94 10.67 -12.41
CA ALA A 78 -10.85 9.22 -12.55
C ALA A 78 -10.01 8.58 -11.44
N VAL A 79 -8.93 9.24 -11.00
CA VAL A 79 -8.11 8.78 -9.87
C VAL A 79 -8.95 8.66 -8.59
N GLY A 80 -9.79 9.66 -8.29
CA GLY A 80 -10.68 9.61 -7.13
C GLY A 80 -11.63 8.41 -7.15
N GLY A 81 -12.22 8.12 -8.29
CA GLY A 81 -13.12 6.96 -8.46
C GLY A 81 -12.38 5.62 -8.38
N VAL A 82 -11.27 5.48 -9.11
CA VAL A 82 -10.53 4.21 -9.19
C VAL A 82 -9.79 3.91 -7.88
N CYS A 83 -9.01 4.84 -7.36
CA CYS A 83 -8.23 4.60 -6.15
C CYS A 83 -9.07 4.77 -4.87
N GLY A 84 -9.96 5.75 -4.82
CA GLY A 84 -10.78 6.04 -3.65
C GLY A 84 -11.89 5.01 -3.42
N ALA A 85 -12.64 4.66 -4.44
CA ALA A 85 -13.78 3.75 -4.30
C ALA A 85 -13.44 2.32 -4.72
N MET A 86 -13.02 2.12 -5.97
CA MET A 86 -12.89 0.78 -6.55
C MET A 86 -11.75 -0.01 -5.90
N LEU A 87 -10.54 0.55 -5.84
CA LEU A 87 -9.38 -0.13 -5.24
C LEU A 87 -9.60 -0.40 -3.75
N THR A 88 -10.17 0.56 -3.02
CA THR A 88 -10.46 0.39 -1.59
C THR A 88 -11.48 -0.71 -1.35
N THR A 89 -12.55 -0.78 -2.14
CA THR A 89 -13.57 -1.83 -2.02
C THR A 89 -12.99 -3.21 -2.33
N ILE A 90 -12.22 -3.33 -3.41
CA ILE A 90 -11.55 -4.60 -3.78
C ILE A 90 -10.57 -5.03 -2.68
N ALA A 91 -9.75 -4.10 -2.21
CA ALA A 91 -8.79 -4.38 -1.14
C ALA A 91 -9.48 -4.83 0.15
N PHE A 92 -10.59 -4.20 0.52
CA PHE A 92 -11.36 -4.52 1.72
C PHE A 92 -11.96 -5.95 1.67
N ILE A 93 -12.51 -6.34 0.52
CA ILE A 93 -13.06 -7.69 0.32
C ILE A 93 -11.93 -8.72 0.32
N LEU A 94 -10.86 -8.48 -0.43
CA LEU A 94 -9.74 -9.42 -0.59
C LEU A 94 -8.86 -9.52 0.66
N ALA A 95 -8.87 -8.53 1.53
CA ALA A 95 -8.14 -8.58 2.80
C ALA A 95 -8.67 -9.68 3.75
N GLY A 96 -9.92 -10.11 3.57
CA GLY A 96 -10.52 -11.17 4.40
C GLY A 96 -10.76 -10.77 5.86
N VAL A 97 -10.79 -9.46 6.13
CA VAL A 97 -10.98 -8.94 7.51
C VAL A 97 -12.46 -8.89 7.88
N THR A 98 -13.30 -8.45 6.96
CA THR A 98 -14.76 -8.32 7.20
C THR A 98 -15.48 -9.62 6.91
N VAL A 99 -15.13 -10.26 5.82
CA VAL A 99 -15.68 -11.57 5.43
C VAL A 99 -14.52 -12.56 5.41
N PRO A 100 -14.48 -13.52 6.34
CA PRO A 100 -13.41 -14.51 6.36
C PRO A 100 -13.32 -15.25 5.03
N ILE A 101 -12.13 -15.27 4.42
CA ILE A 101 -11.96 -15.91 3.10
C ILE A 101 -12.27 -17.41 3.12
N GLN A 102 -12.25 -18.04 4.31
CA GLN A 102 -12.53 -19.46 4.50
C GLN A 102 -13.95 -19.87 4.12
N ILE A 103 -14.91 -18.93 4.18
CA ILE A 103 -16.30 -19.17 3.79
C ILE A 103 -16.55 -18.93 2.30
N MET A 104 -15.55 -18.40 1.59
CA MET A 104 -15.58 -18.19 0.15
C MET A 104 -15.09 -19.46 -0.58
N GLY A 105 -15.47 -19.62 -1.84
CA GLY A 105 -15.06 -20.78 -2.63
C GLY A 105 -13.54 -20.93 -2.77
N PRO A 106 -13.01 -22.13 -3.00
CA PRO A 106 -11.57 -22.41 -3.00
C PRO A 106 -10.80 -21.53 -4.00
N THR A 107 -11.33 -21.33 -5.19
CA THR A 107 -10.72 -20.47 -6.22
C THR A 107 -10.54 -19.02 -5.72
N PHE A 108 -11.52 -18.48 -5.00
CA PHE A 108 -11.43 -17.14 -4.44
C PHE A 108 -10.35 -17.05 -3.35
N GLN A 109 -10.24 -18.10 -2.52
CA GLN A 109 -9.20 -18.16 -1.49
C GLN A 109 -7.80 -18.13 -2.09
N ASP A 110 -7.57 -18.87 -3.17
CA ASP A 110 -6.28 -18.93 -3.84
C ASP A 110 -5.91 -17.58 -4.46
N ILE A 111 -6.88 -16.91 -5.10
CA ILE A 111 -6.71 -15.57 -5.64
C ILE A 111 -6.38 -14.57 -4.52
N ALA A 112 -7.15 -14.57 -3.44
CA ALA A 112 -6.95 -13.66 -2.31
C ALA A 112 -5.55 -13.84 -1.67
N LYS A 113 -5.12 -15.09 -1.46
CA LYS A 113 -3.81 -15.42 -0.89
C LYS A 113 -2.64 -15.02 -1.80
N ALA A 114 -2.83 -15.09 -3.13
CA ALA A 114 -1.82 -14.64 -4.09
C ALA A 114 -1.68 -13.11 -4.12
N LEU A 115 -2.75 -12.37 -3.85
CA LEU A 115 -2.77 -10.91 -3.92
C LEU A 115 -2.21 -10.26 -2.64
N PRO A 116 -1.68 -9.02 -2.76
CA PRO A 116 -1.04 -8.36 -1.64
C PRO A 116 -2.01 -7.94 -0.52
N PHE A 117 -3.29 -7.77 -0.82
CA PHE A 117 -4.31 -7.26 0.12
C PHE A 117 -4.51 -8.17 1.32
N TYR A 118 -4.69 -9.47 1.08
CA TYR A 118 -4.77 -10.48 2.12
C TYR A 118 -3.49 -10.56 2.94
N ASN A 119 -2.35 -10.60 2.25
CA ASN A 119 -1.05 -10.69 2.90
C ASN A 119 -0.74 -9.46 3.76
N ALA A 120 -1.14 -8.27 3.31
CA ALA A 120 -1.02 -7.03 4.09
C ALA A 120 -1.81 -7.11 5.41
N ALA A 121 -3.06 -7.56 5.35
CA ALA A 121 -3.88 -7.72 6.54
C ALA A 121 -3.32 -8.79 7.48
N GLN A 122 -2.94 -9.96 6.95
CA GLN A 122 -2.41 -11.06 7.76
C GLN A 122 -1.07 -10.72 8.42
N SER A 123 -0.21 -9.96 7.76
CA SER A 123 1.05 -9.51 8.35
C SER A 123 0.83 -8.62 9.57
N ALA A 124 -0.13 -7.69 9.48
CA ALA A 124 -0.49 -6.82 10.59
C ALA A 124 -1.13 -7.60 11.76
N VAL A 125 -2.06 -8.52 11.46
CA VAL A 125 -2.70 -9.38 12.45
C VAL A 125 -1.67 -10.27 13.17
N ALA A 126 -0.73 -10.87 12.42
CA ALA A 126 0.34 -11.70 12.98
C ALA A 126 1.27 -10.87 13.88
N ALA A 127 1.61 -9.64 13.48
CA ALA A 127 2.47 -8.76 14.28
C ALA A 127 1.84 -8.39 15.62
N VAL A 128 0.57 -7.97 15.61
CA VAL A 128 -0.17 -7.63 16.83
C VAL A 128 -0.46 -8.86 17.68
N GLY A 129 -0.74 -10.00 17.07
CA GLY A 129 -0.96 -11.28 17.73
C GLY A 129 0.31 -11.88 18.36
N GLY A 130 1.49 -11.41 17.97
CA GLY A 130 2.78 -11.92 18.46
C GLY A 130 3.25 -13.20 17.77
N ASP A 131 2.66 -13.56 16.63
CA ASP A 131 3.10 -14.71 15.82
C ASP A 131 4.15 -14.26 14.79
N TYR A 132 5.36 -14.08 15.27
CA TYR A 132 6.45 -13.54 14.46
C TYR A 132 6.85 -14.43 13.28
N GLY A 133 6.64 -15.75 13.40
CA GLY A 133 6.94 -16.70 12.32
C GLY A 133 6.02 -16.50 11.09
N ARG A 134 4.79 -16.06 11.30
CA ARG A 134 3.82 -15.84 10.23
C ARG A 134 3.94 -14.46 9.58
N ILE A 135 4.66 -13.51 10.18
CA ILE A 135 4.84 -12.17 9.60
C ILE A 135 5.62 -12.27 8.28
N TRP A 136 6.75 -12.96 8.27
CA TRP A 136 7.73 -12.93 7.18
C TRP A 136 7.19 -13.38 5.83
N PRO A 137 6.45 -14.51 5.68
CA PRO A 137 5.90 -14.91 4.39
C PRO A 137 5.00 -13.83 3.79
N HIS A 138 4.16 -13.21 4.61
CA HIS A 138 3.22 -12.19 4.16
C HIS A 138 3.90 -10.88 3.81
N VAL A 139 4.85 -10.42 4.62
CA VAL A 139 5.61 -9.18 4.39
C VAL A 139 6.41 -9.26 3.09
N TRP A 140 7.05 -10.41 2.80
CA TRP A 140 7.80 -10.58 1.56
C TRP A 140 6.93 -10.45 0.32
N ILE A 141 5.73 -11.05 0.34
CA ILE A 141 4.77 -10.93 -0.76
C ILE A 141 4.39 -9.47 -0.96
N VAL A 142 4.00 -8.76 0.11
CA VAL A 142 3.61 -7.35 0.02
C VAL A 142 4.77 -6.48 -0.46
N THR A 143 5.98 -6.73 0.04
CA THR A 143 7.18 -5.98 -0.36
C THR A 143 7.50 -6.19 -1.85
N ALA A 144 7.37 -7.41 -2.36
CA ALA A 144 7.57 -7.70 -3.78
C ALA A 144 6.58 -6.92 -4.66
N TYR A 145 5.30 -6.89 -4.28
CA TYR A 145 4.29 -6.07 -4.96
C TYR A 145 4.57 -4.57 -4.83
N ALA A 146 4.98 -4.09 -3.65
CA ALA A 146 5.32 -2.69 -3.43
C ALA A 146 6.47 -2.24 -4.34
N VAL A 147 7.54 -3.03 -4.42
CA VAL A 147 8.68 -2.77 -5.31
C VAL A 147 8.25 -2.82 -6.77
N GLY A 148 7.45 -3.81 -7.17
CA GLY A 148 6.95 -3.95 -8.54
C GLY A 148 6.12 -2.73 -8.97
N PHE A 149 5.16 -2.30 -8.17
CA PHE A 149 4.36 -1.10 -8.46
C PHE A 149 5.18 0.19 -8.42
N TRP A 150 6.17 0.27 -7.51
CA TRP A 150 7.05 1.42 -7.44
C TRP A 150 7.94 1.55 -8.68
N LEU A 151 8.53 0.45 -9.15
CA LEU A 151 9.29 0.43 -10.41
C LEU A 151 8.40 0.77 -11.60
N ALA A 152 7.19 0.22 -11.66
CA ALA A 152 6.22 0.57 -12.70
C ALA A 152 5.90 2.08 -12.69
N ALA A 153 5.72 2.68 -11.51
CA ALA A 153 5.47 4.12 -11.38
C ALA A 153 6.65 4.94 -11.93
N VAL A 154 7.89 4.57 -11.60
CA VAL A 154 9.10 5.23 -12.11
C VAL A 154 9.17 5.14 -13.63
N ILE A 155 8.94 3.94 -14.19
CA ILE A 155 9.01 3.71 -15.64
C ILE A 155 7.94 4.52 -16.37
N VAL A 156 6.68 4.43 -15.92
CA VAL A 156 5.54 5.10 -16.57
C VAL A 156 5.70 6.63 -16.51
N PHE A 157 6.11 7.16 -15.37
CA PHE A 157 6.39 8.59 -15.25
C PHE A 157 7.54 9.03 -16.17
N GLY A 158 8.62 8.25 -16.24
CA GLY A 158 9.76 8.53 -17.10
C GLY A 158 9.39 8.54 -18.58
N LEU A 159 8.58 7.56 -19.02
CA LEU A 159 8.08 7.49 -20.41
C LEU A 159 7.19 8.69 -20.74
N ARG A 160 6.29 9.06 -19.85
CA ARG A 160 5.40 10.22 -20.05
C ARG A 160 6.16 11.53 -20.11
N LYS A 161 7.16 11.72 -19.25
CA LYS A 161 8.04 12.89 -19.27
C LYS A 161 8.77 13.02 -20.61
N ARG A 162 9.29 11.93 -21.17
CA ARG A 162 9.98 11.93 -22.48
C ARG A 162 9.04 12.31 -23.63
N ASN A 163 7.77 11.90 -23.60
CA ASN A 163 6.80 12.19 -24.64
C ASN A 163 6.32 13.65 -24.63
N VAL A 164 6.32 14.31 -23.49
CA VAL A 164 5.94 15.73 -23.37
C VAL A 164 7.09 16.67 -23.81
N ASN A 165 8.35 16.20 -23.70
CA ASN A 165 9.54 16.98 -24.06
C ASN A 165 9.98 16.77 -25.52
N ARG A 166 9.22 16.02 -26.34
CA ARG A 166 9.37 15.88 -27.78
C ARG A 166 8.35 16.74 -28.52
#